data_80e73118815cd43fd2ab10c4c00ad69d
#
_entry.id   80e73118815cd43fd2ab10c4c00ad69d
#
_cell.length_a   1.000
_cell.length_b   1.000
_cell.length_c   1.000
_cell.angle_alpha   90.00
_cell.angle_beta   90.00
_cell.angle_gamma   90.00
#
_symmetry.space_group_name_H-M   'P 1'
#
loop_
_entity.id
_entity.type
_entity.pdbx_description
1 polymer ?
#
loop_
_entity_poly.entity_id
_entity_poly.type
_entity_poly.pdbx_seq_one_letter_code
_entity_poly.pdbx_strand_id
1 'polypeptide(L)'
;RNLGELFGGVPLVTEITSTPKYDYKRSTRMETYQYAIDEMENIINDLPVTTAEAGRLVRAAVQHNLCQLYIDKGVLLEAEGGDAASAYNKAISYANDVIDSGTYSLMTERFGARKNEGPEFYYATSAVEQTADRTYSSAGYPIEGNVYWDLFQVGNQDYQDGNTEAIWCAQSDYEVYKSDGSLACLDYPAIYGPVFRD
;
A
#
# COMPACT_ATOMS: atom_id res chain seq x y z
N ARG A 1 2.08 13.36 0.49
CA ARG A 1 1.45 13.11 -0.78
C ARG A 1 -0.08 13.19 -0.68
N ASN A 2 -0.74 12.29 0.02
CA ASN A 2 -2.21 12.21 0.11
C ASN A 2 -2.89 13.53 0.50
N LEU A 3 -2.30 14.29 1.43
CA LEU A 3 -2.83 15.61 1.80
C LEU A 3 -2.80 16.58 0.62
N GLY A 4 -1.71 16.58 -0.15
CA GLY A 4 -1.57 17.42 -1.35
C GLY A 4 -2.54 17.03 -2.46
N GLU A 5 -2.80 15.72 -2.65
CA GLU A 5 -3.77 15.23 -3.64
C GLU A 5 -5.20 15.60 -3.27
N LEU A 6 -5.61 15.31 -2.03
CA LEU A 6 -7.00 15.47 -1.58
C LEU A 6 -7.37 16.92 -1.30
N PHE A 7 -6.46 17.69 -0.71
CA PHE A 7 -6.77 19.04 -0.22
C PHE A 7 -6.03 20.16 -0.96
N GLY A 8 -5.16 19.83 -1.89
CA GLY A 8 -4.26 20.79 -2.53
C GLY A 8 -3.13 21.19 -1.60
N GLY A 9 -2.83 22.48 -1.49
CA GLY A 9 -1.84 22.96 -0.52
C GLY A 9 -2.38 22.87 0.90
N VAL A 10 -1.50 22.56 1.85
CA VAL A 10 -1.80 22.48 3.29
C VAL A 10 -0.77 23.28 4.08
N PRO A 11 -1.06 23.70 5.32
CA PRO A 11 -0.03 24.27 6.17
C PRO A 11 1.09 23.26 6.43
N LEU A 12 2.32 23.62 6.10
CA LEU A 12 3.51 22.82 6.42
C LEU A 12 3.96 23.18 7.84
N VAL A 13 3.63 22.30 8.78
CA VAL A 13 3.99 22.45 10.20
C VAL A 13 5.18 21.55 10.48
N THR A 14 6.37 22.16 10.53
CA THR A 14 7.65 21.45 10.70
C THR A 14 8.16 21.48 12.15
N GLU A 15 7.47 22.18 13.04
CA GLU A 15 7.83 22.33 14.44
C GLU A 15 6.73 21.84 15.37
N ILE A 16 7.11 21.30 16.51
CA ILE A 16 6.17 20.93 17.58
C ILE A 16 5.59 22.21 18.17
N THR A 17 4.28 22.37 18.07
CA THR A 17 3.55 23.48 18.70
C THR A 17 3.24 23.15 20.16
N SER A 18 3.85 23.86 21.08
CA SER A 18 3.61 23.73 22.55
C SER A 18 2.53 24.68 23.08
N THR A 19 2.12 25.66 22.28
CA THR A 19 1.08 26.64 22.63
C THR A 19 0.07 26.75 21.49
N PRO A 20 -1.18 27.15 21.75
CA PRO A 20 -2.16 27.35 20.69
C PRO A 20 -1.67 28.35 19.64
N LYS A 21 -1.70 27.95 18.37
CA LYS A 21 -1.32 28.76 17.21
C LYS A 21 -2.51 28.82 16.24
N TYR A 22 -2.88 30.03 15.82
CA TYR A 22 -4.09 30.27 15.01
C TYR A 22 -3.78 30.93 13.65
N ASP A 23 -2.51 31.22 13.37
CA ASP A 23 -2.05 31.97 12.21
C ASP A 23 -1.39 31.10 11.13
N TYR A 24 -1.84 29.85 11.04
CA TYR A 24 -1.36 28.92 9.99
C TYR A 24 -1.69 29.45 8.59
N LYS A 25 -0.67 29.50 7.74
CA LYS A 25 -0.83 29.82 6.33
C LYS A 25 -0.82 28.53 5.52
N ARG A 26 -1.71 28.48 4.54
CA ARG A 26 -1.78 27.39 3.58
C ARG A 26 -0.65 27.55 2.56
N SER A 27 0.16 26.51 2.36
CA SER A 27 1.12 26.41 1.27
C SER A 27 0.39 26.08 -0.05
N THR A 28 1.05 26.28 -1.15
CA THR A 28 0.58 25.78 -2.45
C THR A 28 0.68 24.25 -2.53
N ARG A 29 -0.02 23.64 -3.49
CA ARG A 29 0.12 22.21 -3.76
C ARG A 29 1.56 21.88 -4.18
N MET A 30 2.18 22.70 -5.01
CA MET A 30 3.55 22.52 -5.45
C MET A 30 4.54 22.54 -4.28
N GLU A 31 4.42 23.51 -3.36
CA GLU A 31 5.25 23.56 -2.15
C GLU A 31 5.06 22.35 -1.26
N THR A 32 3.80 21.84 -1.15
CA THR A 32 3.49 20.64 -0.38
C THR A 32 4.16 19.40 -0.98
N TYR A 33 4.12 19.24 -2.29
CA TYR A 33 4.79 18.13 -2.98
C TYR A 33 6.31 18.25 -2.89
N GLN A 34 6.84 19.44 -3.12
CA GLN A 34 8.29 19.67 -3.05
C GLN A 34 8.84 19.38 -1.66
N TYR A 35 8.17 19.84 -0.61
CA TYR A 35 8.55 19.51 0.76
C TYR A 35 8.60 17.99 1.00
N ALA A 36 7.58 17.26 0.56
CA ALA A 36 7.54 15.81 0.72
C ALA A 36 8.67 15.11 -0.08
N ILE A 37 8.99 15.60 -1.28
CA ILE A 37 10.09 15.09 -2.09
C ILE A 37 11.42 15.32 -1.36
N ASP A 38 11.69 16.54 -0.92
CA ASP A 38 12.94 16.90 -0.26
C ASP A 38 13.19 16.07 1.00
N GLU A 39 12.17 15.89 1.84
CA GLU A 39 12.27 15.05 3.04
C GLU A 39 12.57 13.58 2.70
N MET A 40 11.92 13.02 1.68
CA MET A 40 12.15 11.65 1.26
C MET A 40 13.52 11.46 0.61
N GLU A 41 13.97 12.38 -0.24
CA GLU A 41 15.30 12.33 -0.85
C GLU A 41 16.42 12.44 0.20
N ASN A 42 16.20 13.19 1.27
CA ASN A 42 17.17 13.33 2.35
C ASN A 42 17.40 12.02 3.12
N ILE A 43 16.38 11.19 3.30
CA ILE A 43 16.46 9.97 4.13
C ILE A 43 16.67 8.69 3.33
N ILE A 44 16.49 8.71 2.02
CA ILE A 44 16.43 7.49 1.19
C ILE A 44 17.66 6.59 1.33
N ASN A 45 18.84 7.20 1.49
CA ASN A 45 20.09 6.45 1.62
C ASN A 45 20.31 5.84 3.02
N ASP A 46 19.58 6.32 4.01
CA ASP A 46 19.64 5.81 5.38
C ASP A 46 18.75 4.56 5.56
N LEU A 47 17.87 4.30 4.60
CA LEU A 47 16.95 3.18 4.64
C LEU A 47 17.62 1.89 4.15
N PRO A 48 17.31 0.75 4.80
CA PRO A 48 17.81 -0.56 4.35
C PRO A 48 17.21 -0.93 3.00
N VAL A 49 17.95 -1.72 2.21
CA VAL A 49 17.46 -2.28 0.94
C VAL A 49 16.38 -3.33 1.22
N THR A 50 16.64 -4.21 2.18
CA THR A 50 15.71 -5.23 2.68
C THR A 50 15.73 -5.26 4.19
N THR A 51 14.71 -5.85 4.80
CA THR A 51 14.61 -6.05 6.26
C THR A 51 14.04 -7.43 6.56
N ALA A 52 14.36 -7.99 7.72
CA ALA A 52 13.75 -9.21 8.22
C ALA A 52 12.42 -8.94 8.97
N GLU A 53 12.11 -7.67 9.25
CA GLU A 53 10.92 -7.27 10.01
C GLU A 53 9.84 -6.79 9.06
N ALA A 54 8.69 -7.47 9.05
CA ALA A 54 7.52 -7.02 8.31
C ALA A 54 7.06 -5.63 8.80
N GLY A 55 6.56 -4.81 7.87
CA GLY A 55 6.09 -3.45 8.18
C GLY A 55 7.19 -2.40 8.36
N ARG A 56 8.44 -2.78 8.50
CA ARG A 56 9.55 -1.82 8.54
C ARG A 56 9.81 -1.22 7.16
N LEU A 57 9.98 0.10 7.12
CA LEU A 57 10.24 0.83 5.88
C LEU A 57 11.58 0.41 5.26
N VAL A 58 11.53 0.17 3.95
CA VAL A 58 12.68 -0.14 3.10
C VAL A 58 12.85 0.96 2.04
N ARG A 59 14.04 1.03 1.47
CA ARG A 59 14.39 2.03 0.44
C ARG A 59 13.40 2.03 -0.73
N ALA A 60 13.03 0.87 -1.23
CA ALA A 60 12.10 0.73 -2.35
C ALA A 60 10.72 1.33 -2.08
N ALA A 61 10.24 1.31 -0.82
CA ALA A 61 8.97 1.95 -0.47
C ALA A 61 9.03 3.47 -0.62
N VAL A 62 10.16 4.08 -0.29
CA VAL A 62 10.38 5.52 -0.49
C VAL A 62 10.59 5.84 -1.97
N GLN A 63 11.36 5.03 -2.71
CA GLN A 63 11.53 5.17 -4.16
C GLN A 63 10.18 5.13 -4.90
N HIS A 64 9.30 4.20 -4.53
CA HIS A 64 7.95 4.13 -5.08
C HIS A 64 7.14 5.40 -4.78
N ASN A 65 7.18 5.91 -3.54
CA ASN A 65 6.49 7.15 -3.19
C ASN A 65 7.08 8.37 -3.90
N LEU A 66 8.40 8.45 -4.06
CA LEU A 66 9.06 9.50 -4.84
C LEU A 66 8.66 9.45 -6.32
N CYS A 67 8.61 8.24 -6.91
CA CYS A 67 8.12 8.07 -8.27
C CYS A 67 6.72 8.70 -8.43
N GLN A 68 5.79 8.37 -7.54
CA GLN A 68 4.43 8.90 -7.58
C GLN A 68 4.39 10.43 -7.34
N LEU A 69 5.16 10.97 -6.38
CA LEU A 69 5.23 12.40 -6.12
C LEU A 69 5.78 13.18 -7.31
N TYR A 70 6.75 12.63 -8.01
CA TYR A 70 7.28 13.25 -9.22
C TYR A 70 6.32 13.20 -10.40
N ILE A 71 5.48 12.15 -10.51
CA ILE A 71 4.36 12.13 -11.46
C ILE A 71 3.36 13.24 -11.12
N ASP A 72 2.92 13.31 -9.85
CA ASP A 72 1.97 14.32 -9.38
C ASP A 72 2.50 15.75 -9.63
N LYS A 73 3.79 15.97 -9.37
CA LYS A 73 4.47 17.23 -9.66
C LYS A 73 4.50 17.53 -11.16
N GLY A 74 4.78 16.52 -12.01
CA GLY A 74 4.80 16.66 -13.46
C GLY A 74 3.43 17.05 -13.99
N VAL A 75 2.36 16.39 -13.56
CA VAL A 75 0.98 16.71 -13.95
C VAL A 75 0.62 18.15 -13.54
N LEU A 76 1.03 18.58 -12.35
CA LEU A 76 0.78 19.96 -11.90
C LEU A 76 1.52 20.99 -12.76
N LEU A 77 2.80 20.73 -13.09
CA LEU A 77 3.59 21.59 -13.97
C LEU A 77 2.96 21.73 -15.36
N GLU A 78 2.50 20.62 -15.96
CA GLU A 78 1.79 20.66 -17.25
C GLU A 78 0.51 21.49 -17.17
N ALA A 79 -0.28 21.32 -16.11
CA ALA A 79 -1.51 22.08 -15.91
C ALA A 79 -1.27 23.59 -15.78
N GLU A 80 -0.08 23.99 -15.30
CA GLU A 80 0.37 25.38 -15.16
C GLU A 80 1.12 25.89 -16.40
N GLY A 81 1.25 25.05 -17.45
CA GLY A 81 1.96 25.40 -18.70
C GLY A 81 3.49 25.40 -18.58
N GLY A 82 4.03 24.74 -17.56
CA GLY A 82 5.45 24.58 -17.29
C GLY A 82 6.07 23.34 -17.94
N ASP A 83 7.39 23.20 -17.81
CA ASP A 83 8.11 22.01 -18.27
C ASP A 83 8.07 20.89 -17.22
N ALA A 84 7.36 19.83 -17.55
CA ALA A 84 7.22 18.63 -16.71
C ALA A 84 8.28 17.55 -16.99
N ALA A 85 9.06 17.65 -18.06
CA ALA A 85 9.96 16.58 -18.52
C ALA A 85 10.97 16.16 -17.43
N SER A 86 11.53 17.12 -16.70
CA SER A 86 12.46 16.83 -15.60
C SER A 86 11.79 16.02 -14.47
N ALA A 87 10.54 16.34 -14.12
CA ALA A 87 9.80 15.62 -13.09
C ALA A 87 9.50 14.17 -13.52
N TYR A 88 9.02 13.98 -14.74
CA TYR A 88 8.76 12.63 -15.27
C TYR A 88 10.04 11.79 -15.40
N ASN A 89 11.16 12.38 -15.81
CA ASN A 89 12.44 11.67 -15.86
C ASN A 89 12.89 11.22 -14.46
N LYS A 90 12.67 12.02 -13.43
CA LYS A 90 12.92 11.62 -12.04
C LYS A 90 12.01 10.47 -11.59
N ALA A 91 10.73 10.53 -11.94
CA ALA A 91 9.79 9.44 -11.66
C ALA A 91 10.24 8.13 -12.30
N ILE A 92 10.63 8.16 -13.57
CA ILE A 92 11.17 7.02 -14.31
C ILE A 92 12.43 6.47 -13.64
N SER A 93 13.34 7.35 -13.22
CA SER A 93 14.56 6.92 -12.53
C SER A 93 14.25 6.14 -11.26
N TYR A 94 13.39 6.66 -10.39
CA TYR A 94 13.00 5.97 -9.15
C TYR A 94 12.24 4.66 -9.39
N ALA A 95 11.41 4.59 -10.43
CA ALA A 95 10.75 3.36 -10.82
C ALA A 95 11.77 2.31 -11.27
N ASN A 96 12.71 2.70 -12.13
CA ASN A 96 13.77 1.81 -12.62
C ASN A 96 14.68 1.34 -11.49
N ASP A 97 15.01 2.19 -10.52
CA ASP A 97 15.80 1.79 -9.35
C ASP A 97 15.17 0.60 -8.60
N VAL A 98 13.84 0.55 -8.50
CA VAL A 98 13.13 -0.57 -7.88
C VAL A 98 13.10 -1.78 -8.81
N ILE A 99 12.75 -1.60 -10.09
CA ILE A 99 12.62 -2.68 -11.08
C ILE A 99 13.98 -3.37 -11.30
N ASP A 100 15.03 -2.59 -11.51
CA ASP A 100 16.37 -3.08 -11.83
C ASP A 100 17.14 -3.59 -10.60
N SER A 101 16.61 -3.36 -9.38
CA SER A 101 17.22 -3.85 -8.14
C SER A 101 17.32 -5.38 -8.09
N GLY A 102 16.46 -6.09 -8.81
CA GLY A 102 16.34 -7.56 -8.76
C GLY A 102 15.81 -8.09 -7.42
N THR A 103 15.44 -7.21 -6.49
CA THR A 103 14.89 -7.58 -5.18
C THR A 103 13.42 -7.99 -5.29
N TYR A 104 12.67 -7.26 -6.11
CA TYR A 104 11.23 -7.45 -6.29
C TYR A 104 10.93 -8.02 -7.66
N SER A 105 9.93 -8.89 -7.74
CA SER A 105 9.48 -9.50 -9.00
C SER A 105 8.01 -9.91 -8.89
N LEU A 106 7.33 -9.94 -10.03
CA LEU A 106 5.97 -10.46 -10.08
C LEU A 106 5.95 -11.95 -9.72
N MET A 107 4.98 -12.36 -8.93
CA MET A 107 4.77 -13.75 -8.58
C MET A 107 4.16 -14.50 -9.77
N THR A 108 4.84 -15.53 -10.23
CA THR A 108 4.39 -16.36 -11.37
C THR A 108 3.99 -17.77 -10.97
N GLU A 109 4.43 -18.21 -9.78
CA GLU A 109 4.16 -19.54 -9.24
C GLU A 109 3.35 -19.45 -7.95
N ARG A 110 2.54 -20.48 -7.69
CA ARG A 110 1.80 -20.61 -6.43
C ARG A 110 2.74 -20.58 -5.22
N PHE A 111 2.37 -19.84 -4.19
CA PHE A 111 3.20 -19.67 -2.99
C PHE A 111 2.37 -19.63 -1.69
N GLY A 112 3.08 -19.60 -0.55
CA GLY A 112 2.47 -19.55 0.78
C GLY A 112 1.93 -20.89 1.26
N ALA A 113 1.28 -20.87 2.43
CA ALA A 113 0.81 -22.06 3.11
C ALA A 113 -0.25 -22.85 2.34
N ARG A 114 -1.06 -22.15 1.54
CA ARG A 114 -2.20 -22.72 0.80
C ARG A 114 -1.90 -23.04 -0.68
N LYS A 115 -0.65 -22.95 -1.12
CA LYS A 115 -0.26 -23.14 -2.52
C LYS A 115 -0.64 -24.48 -3.15
N ASN A 116 -0.82 -25.51 -2.34
CA ASN A 116 -1.18 -26.86 -2.78
C ASN A 116 -2.67 -27.16 -2.64
N GLU A 117 -3.47 -26.18 -2.19
CA GLU A 117 -4.91 -26.39 -2.06
C GLU A 117 -5.58 -26.42 -3.42
N GLY A 118 -6.48 -27.37 -3.61
CA GLY A 118 -7.27 -27.57 -4.81
C GLY A 118 -8.57 -26.75 -4.81
N PRO A 119 -9.36 -26.84 -5.90
CA PRO A 119 -10.61 -26.09 -6.06
C PRO A 119 -11.64 -26.32 -4.95
N GLU A 120 -11.61 -27.45 -4.28
CA GLU A 120 -12.52 -27.80 -3.15
C GLU A 120 -12.41 -26.86 -1.96
N PHE A 121 -11.32 -26.08 -1.85
CA PHE A 121 -11.13 -25.10 -0.79
C PHE A 121 -11.62 -23.68 -1.14
N TYR A 122 -12.05 -23.46 -2.38
CA TYR A 122 -12.34 -22.14 -2.94
C TYR A 122 -13.79 -21.99 -3.38
N TYR A 123 -14.73 -22.29 -2.49
CA TYR A 123 -16.13 -22.12 -2.79
C TYR A 123 -16.68 -20.82 -2.22
N ALA A 124 -17.20 -19.98 -3.10
CA ALA A 124 -18.06 -18.88 -2.70
C ALA A 124 -19.49 -19.43 -2.51
N THR A 125 -19.82 -19.87 -1.30
CA THR A 125 -21.18 -20.29 -0.97
C THR A 125 -21.81 -19.27 -0.03
N SER A 126 -23.10 -19.00 -0.19
CA SER A 126 -23.84 -18.38 0.90
C SER A 126 -23.88 -19.36 2.09
N ALA A 127 -23.84 -18.84 3.30
CA ALA A 127 -23.85 -19.67 4.52
C ALA A 127 -25.07 -20.62 4.62
N VAL A 128 -26.12 -20.35 3.87
CA VAL A 128 -27.38 -21.11 3.83
C VAL A 128 -27.29 -22.35 2.93
N GLU A 129 -26.32 -22.41 2.03
CA GLU A 129 -26.29 -23.42 0.96
C GLU A 129 -25.04 -24.30 0.97
N GLN A 130 -24.28 -24.32 2.06
CA GLN A 130 -23.18 -25.27 2.23
C GLN A 130 -23.75 -26.70 2.30
N THR A 131 -23.59 -27.44 1.22
CA THR A 131 -23.82 -28.87 1.23
C THR A 131 -22.68 -29.59 1.94
N ALA A 132 -22.98 -30.70 2.61
CA ALA A 132 -22.00 -31.44 3.41
C ALA A 132 -20.83 -32.01 2.58
N ASP A 133 -21.02 -32.17 1.28
CA ASP A 133 -20.04 -32.65 0.31
C ASP A 133 -19.29 -31.52 -0.41
N ARG A 134 -19.59 -30.27 -0.04
CA ARG A 134 -19.01 -29.07 -0.70
C ARG A 134 -19.25 -29.00 -2.20
N THR A 135 -20.24 -29.70 -2.70
CA THR A 135 -20.65 -29.55 -4.07
C THR A 135 -21.45 -28.28 -4.27
N TYR A 136 -21.46 -27.81 -5.46
CA TYR A 136 -22.10 -26.58 -5.89
C TYR A 136 -23.53 -26.46 -5.50
N SER A 137 -23.88 -25.38 -4.85
CA SER A 137 -25.22 -24.85 -4.91
C SER A 137 -25.35 -23.87 -6.10
N SER A 138 -26.59 -23.59 -6.48
CA SER A 138 -26.90 -22.63 -7.55
C SER A 138 -26.40 -21.20 -7.29
N ALA A 139 -25.96 -20.92 -6.07
CA ALA A 139 -25.45 -19.62 -5.63
C ALA A 139 -23.90 -19.55 -5.56
N GLY A 140 -23.21 -20.67 -5.72
CA GLY A 140 -21.76 -20.74 -5.64
C GLY A 140 -21.10 -21.29 -6.90
N TYR A 141 -19.86 -20.92 -7.14
CA TYR A 141 -19.02 -21.46 -8.21
C TYR A 141 -17.61 -21.73 -7.69
N PRO A 142 -16.90 -22.76 -8.20
CA PRO A 142 -15.54 -23.05 -7.80
C PRO A 142 -14.63 -21.90 -8.27
N ILE A 143 -13.72 -21.52 -7.42
CA ILE A 143 -12.64 -20.61 -7.75
C ILE A 143 -11.36 -21.47 -7.75
N GLU A 144 -10.75 -21.61 -8.91
CA GLU A 144 -9.44 -22.26 -8.98
C GLU A 144 -8.40 -21.43 -8.25
N GLY A 145 -7.62 -22.07 -7.40
CA GLY A 145 -6.48 -21.42 -6.76
C GLY A 145 -5.43 -21.06 -7.80
N ASN A 146 -4.99 -19.83 -7.77
CA ASN A 146 -3.95 -19.31 -8.66
C ASN A 146 -3.04 -18.33 -7.90
N VAL A 147 -2.00 -17.86 -8.55
CA VAL A 147 -1.03 -16.92 -7.96
C VAL A 147 -1.71 -15.65 -7.46
N TYR A 148 -2.65 -15.11 -8.23
CA TYR A 148 -3.38 -13.91 -7.85
C TYR A 148 -4.19 -14.11 -6.56
N TRP A 149 -4.81 -15.30 -6.39
CA TRP A 149 -5.50 -15.65 -5.14
C TRP A 149 -4.52 -15.75 -3.97
N ASP A 150 -3.31 -16.32 -4.21
CA ASP A 150 -2.30 -16.48 -3.16
C ASP A 150 -1.83 -15.13 -2.60
N LEU A 151 -1.75 -14.08 -3.42
CA LEU A 151 -1.38 -12.72 -2.99
C LEU A 151 -2.26 -12.17 -1.87
N PHE A 152 -3.51 -12.60 -1.77
CA PHE A 152 -4.47 -12.10 -0.79
C PHE A 152 -4.73 -13.06 0.38
N GLN A 153 -3.96 -14.15 0.48
CA GLN A 153 -4.11 -15.06 1.61
C GLN A 153 -3.39 -14.55 2.85
N VAL A 154 -3.98 -14.84 4.02
CA VAL A 154 -3.36 -14.54 5.31
C VAL A 154 -1.99 -15.22 5.39
N GLY A 155 -0.96 -14.48 5.78
CA GLY A 155 0.42 -14.97 5.83
C GLY A 155 1.18 -14.93 4.51
N ASN A 156 0.63 -14.24 3.48
CA ASN A 156 1.29 -14.04 2.19
C ASN A 156 1.43 -12.56 1.83
N GLN A 157 1.21 -11.66 2.79
CA GLN A 157 1.12 -10.22 2.48
C GLN A 157 2.48 -9.55 2.34
N ASP A 158 3.47 -10.06 3.06
CA ASP A 158 4.77 -9.41 3.17
C ASP A 158 5.85 -10.07 2.32
N TYR A 159 6.87 -9.30 1.98
CA TYR A 159 8.07 -9.81 1.32
C TYR A 159 8.72 -10.95 2.13
N GLN A 160 8.70 -10.85 3.45
CA GLN A 160 9.24 -11.84 4.38
C GLN A 160 8.49 -13.17 4.33
N ASP A 161 7.24 -13.16 3.90
CA ASP A 161 6.41 -14.35 3.70
C ASP A 161 6.65 -15.02 2.34
N GLY A 162 7.56 -14.47 1.53
CA GLY A 162 7.89 -14.95 0.19
C GLY A 162 7.10 -14.26 -0.94
N ASN A 163 6.34 -13.20 -0.63
CA ASN A 163 5.66 -12.39 -1.63
C ASN A 163 6.63 -11.36 -2.23
N THR A 164 7.27 -11.72 -3.33
CA THR A 164 8.25 -10.86 -4.00
C THR A 164 7.62 -9.65 -4.71
N GLU A 165 6.29 -9.58 -4.85
CA GLU A 165 5.59 -8.37 -5.33
C GLU A 165 5.43 -7.31 -4.23
N ALA A 166 5.45 -7.72 -2.96
CA ALA A 166 5.23 -6.82 -1.84
C ALA A 166 6.47 -5.99 -1.53
N ILE A 167 6.43 -4.70 -1.86
CA ILE A 167 7.50 -3.76 -1.51
C ILE A 167 7.42 -3.40 -0.02
N TRP A 168 6.22 -3.09 0.45
CA TRP A 168 5.95 -2.74 1.84
C TRP A 168 4.46 -2.83 2.13
N CYS A 169 4.11 -3.41 3.28
CA CYS A 169 2.74 -3.52 3.75
C CYS A 169 2.59 -2.85 5.12
N ALA A 170 1.54 -2.07 5.27
CA ALA A 170 1.16 -1.55 6.58
C ALA A 170 0.62 -2.70 7.42
N GLN A 171 1.27 -2.95 8.55
CA GLN A 171 0.87 -4.01 9.45
C GLN A 171 -0.41 -3.62 10.20
N SER A 172 -1.39 -4.50 10.17
CA SER A 172 -2.68 -4.30 10.82
C SER A 172 -3.17 -5.64 11.36
N ASP A 173 -3.35 -5.71 12.64
CA ASP A 173 -3.86 -6.91 13.32
C ASP A 173 -5.20 -6.59 13.97
N TYR A 174 -6.23 -7.33 13.59
CA TYR A 174 -7.57 -7.17 14.14
C TYR A 174 -7.69 -7.67 15.60
N GLU A 175 -6.74 -8.48 16.06
CA GLU A 175 -6.70 -8.96 17.44
C GLU A 175 -6.05 -7.95 18.40
N VAL A 176 -5.42 -6.89 17.87
CA VAL A 176 -4.82 -5.85 18.70
C VAL A 176 -5.88 -4.90 19.22
N TYR A 177 -6.03 -4.88 20.54
CA TYR A 177 -6.94 -3.97 21.23
C TYR A 177 -6.19 -2.69 21.65
N LYS A 178 -6.86 -1.56 21.50
CA LYS A 178 -6.40 -0.29 22.09
C LYS A 178 -6.51 -0.35 23.62
N SER A 179 -5.85 0.59 24.29
CA SER A 179 -5.88 0.68 25.77
C SER A 179 -7.29 0.87 26.36
N ASP A 180 -8.26 1.31 25.58
CA ASP A 180 -9.66 1.47 25.96
C ASP A 180 -10.50 0.20 25.72
N GLY A 181 -9.89 -0.90 25.25
CA GLY A 181 -10.56 -2.18 24.94
C GLY A 181 -11.24 -2.21 23.56
N SER A 182 -11.16 -1.17 22.76
CA SER A 182 -11.67 -1.21 21.38
C SER A 182 -10.64 -1.84 20.43
N LEU A 183 -11.12 -2.45 19.33
CA LEU A 183 -10.25 -3.01 18.28
C LEU A 183 -9.47 -1.89 17.56
N ALA A 184 -8.17 -2.11 17.36
CA ALA A 184 -7.31 -1.12 16.73
C ALA A 184 -7.60 -0.89 15.24
N CYS A 185 -8.23 -1.86 14.55
CA CYS A 185 -8.35 -1.92 13.09
C CYS A 185 -9.76 -2.19 12.57
N LEU A 186 -10.79 -1.73 13.29
CA LEU A 186 -12.19 -1.97 12.90
C LEU A 186 -12.58 -1.38 11.52
N ASP A 187 -11.92 -0.31 11.11
CA ASP A 187 -12.35 0.43 9.91
C ASP A 187 -11.80 -0.14 8.61
N TYR A 188 -10.65 -0.82 8.64
CA TYR A 188 -10.03 -1.37 7.43
C TYR A 188 -10.82 -2.51 6.78
N PRO A 189 -11.28 -3.53 7.50
CA PRO A 189 -12.15 -4.56 6.94
C PRO A 189 -13.49 -4.00 6.46
N ALA A 190 -14.03 -2.98 7.13
CA ALA A 190 -15.29 -2.35 6.75
C ALA A 190 -15.19 -1.50 5.47
N ILE A 191 -14.01 -0.95 5.18
CA ILE A 191 -13.77 -0.07 4.02
C ILE A 191 -13.28 -0.85 2.80
N TYR A 192 -12.41 -1.84 3.01
CA TYR A 192 -11.70 -2.53 1.92
C TYR A 192 -11.96 -4.04 1.85
N GLY A 193 -12.60 -4.63 2.84
CA GLY A 193 -12.93 -6.05 2.90
C GLY A 193 -14.37 -6.36 2.53
N PRO A 194 -14.70 -7.63 2.23
CA PRO A 194 -16.08 -8.06 2.13
C PRO A 194 -16.74 -7.90 3.50
N VAL A 195 -17.66 -6.96 3.59
CA VAL A 195 -18.48 -6.78 4.80
C VAL A 195 -19.54 -7.85 4.77
N PHE A 196 -19.32 -8.93 5.49
CA PHE A 196 -20.40 -9.86 5.82
C PHE A 196 -21.27 -9.19 6.89
N ARG A 197 -22.42 -8.69 6.48
CA ARG A 197 -23.48 -8.32 7.41
C ARG A 197 -24.33 -9.56 7.63
N ASP A 198 -24.36 -10.04 8.88
CA ASP A 198 -25.36 -11.00 9.34
C ASP A 198 -26.78 -10.44 9.23
#